data_a9430582fddfd47212f66d667012ecd8
#
_entry.id   a9430582fddfd47212f66d667012ecd8
#
_cell.length_a   1.000
_cell.length_b   1.000
_cell.length_c   1.000
_cell.angle_alpha   90.00
_cell.angle_beta   90.00
_cell.angle_gamma   90.00
#
_symmetry.space_group_name_H-M   'P 1'
#
loop_
_entity.id
_entity.type
_entity.pdbx_description
1 polymer ?
#
loop_
_entity_poly.entity_id
_entity_poly.type
_entity_poly.pdbx_seq_one_letter_code
_entity_poly.pdbx_strand_id
1 'polypeptide(L)'
;MSAILNTMPPSFAVVGAGAVGCYFGGMLARSGARVTLIGRPVHMDPIAREGLRIDGLRVNERIPIAATSSLQEGLREGDVILFCVKTVNTETAAREMQPFLRPNTAILSFQNGVDNVDRIHAAIGRHAIPAAVYVAAEMTAPGVVSHTGRGDLVIGHRSGWPRDVQLPPLAAIFESAEIPCRVSDTIETCLLYTSRCV
;
A
#
# COMPACT_ATOMS: atom_id res chain seq x y z
N MET A 1 4.40 -19.28 -12.49
CA MET A 1 3.00 -19.21 -12.97
C MET A 1 2.24 -18.28 -12.04
N SER A 2 1.89 -17.11 -12.55
CA SER A 2 1.25 -16.04 -11.78
C SER A 2 -0.21 -16.38 -11.48
N ALA A 3 -0.51 -16.82 -10.26
CA ALA A 3 -1.82 -17.31 -9.84
C ALA A 3 -2.69 -16.27 -9.10
N ILE A 4 -2.25 -15.00 -9.04
CA ILE A 4 -2.87 -14.02 -8.13
C ILE A 4 -4.18 -13.40 -8.66
N LEU A 5 -4.49 -13.52 -9.96
CA LEU A 5 -5.60 -12.77 -10.56
C LEU A 5 -6.65 -13.65 -11.26
N ASN A 6 -6.80 -14.92 -10.89
CA ASN A 6 -7.48 -15.85 -11.80
C ASN A 6 -8.99 -16.07 -11.59
N THR A 7 -9.67 -15.58 -10.53
CA THR A 7 -11.14 -15.74 -10.42
C THR A 7 -11.88 -14.73 -9.52
N MET A 8 -11.21 -14.05 -8.59
CA MET A 8 -11.82 -13.02 -7.75
C MET A 8 -10.87 -11.80 -7.63
N PRO A 9 -11.39 -10.57 -7.44
CA PRO A 9 -10.55 -9.42 -7.18
C PRO A 9 -9.65 -9.68 -5.96
N PRO A 10 -8.34 -9.34 -6.02
CA PRO A 10 -7.43 -9.58 -4.91
C PRO A 10 -7.85 -8.79 -3.68
N SER A 11 -7.54 -9.34 -2.51
CA SER A 11 -7.64 -8.62 -1.25
C SER A 11 -6.36 -7.86 -0.95
N PHE A 12 -6.50 -6.71 -0.31
CA PHE A 12 -5.39 -5.83 0.05
C PHE A 12 -5.19 -5.77 1.56
N ALA A 13 -3.94 -5.82 1.99
CA ALA A 13 -3.55 -5.51 3.36
C ALA A 13 -2.61 -4.30 3.35
N VAL A 14 -2.92 -3.28 4.14
CA VAL A 14 -2.09 -2.07 4.24
C VAL A 14 -1.28 -2.13 5.52
N VAL A 15 0.02 -2.42 5.41
CA VAL A 15 0.95 -2.47 6.55
C VAL A 15 1.55 -1.08 6.76
N GLY A 16 1.28 -0.50 7.92
CA GLY A 16 1.65 0.87 8.24
C GLY A 16 0.59 1.89 7.79
N ALA A 17 -0.66 1.68 8.22
CA ALA A 17 -1.80 2.56 7.91
C ALA A 17 -1.68 3.92 8.62
N GLY A 18 -0.70 4.72 8.19
CA GLY A 18 -0.59 6.15 8.39
C GLY A 18 -1.32 6.92 7.28
N ALA A 19 -0.96 8.18 7.03
CA ALA A 19 -1.65 9.02 6.04
C ALA A 19 -1.66 8.40 4.63
N VAL A 20 -0.51 7.96 4.12
CA VAL A 20 -0.38 7.32 2.80
C VAL A 20 -1.22 6.04 2.74
N GLY A 21 -1.03 5.13 3.71
CA GLY A 21 -1.75 3.86 3.74
C GLY A 21 -3.26 4.03 3.90
N CYS A 22 -3.71 4.94 4.76
CA CYS A 22 -5.13 5.25 4.93
C CYS A 22 -5.73 5.83 3.64
N TYR A 23 -5.04 6.75 2.97
CA TYR A 23 -5.55 7.31 1.72
C TYR A 23 -5.72 6.24 0.64
N PHE A 24 -4.65 5.53 0.27
CA PHE A 24 -4.72 4.52 -0.80
C PHE A 24 -5.59 3.32 -0.44
N GLY A 25 -5.51 2.84 0.81
CA GLY A 25 -6.38 1.77 1.29
C GLY A 25 -7.85 2.19 1.32
N GLY A 26 -8.15 3.42 1.72
CA GLY A 26 -9.48 4.01 1.71
C GLY A 26 -10.06 4.12 0.30
N MET A 27 -9.28 4.63 -0.67
CA MET A 27 -9.71 4.73 -2.07
C MET A 27 -10.01 3.36 -2.68
N LEU A 28 -9.17 2.35 -2.41
CA LEU A 28 -9.43 0.96 -2.83
C LEU A 28 -10.71 0.41 -2.17
N ALA A 29 -10.91 0.61 -0.87
CA ALA A 29 -12.12 0.15 -0.18
C ALA A 29 -13.38 0.84 -0.72
N ARG A 30 -13.29 2.15 -1.01
CA ARG A 30 -14.35 2.95 -1.63
C ARG A 30 -14.80 2.38 -2.97
N SER A 31 -13.86 1.85 -3.77
CA SER A 31 -14.18 1.19 -5.05
C SER A 31 -14.74 -0.22 -4.91
N GLY A 32 -14.90 -0.72 -3.68
CA GLY A 32 -15.42 -2.06 -3.40
C GLY A 32 -14.36 -3.15 -3.24
N ALA A 33 -13.07 -2.81 -3.26
CA ALA A 33 -12.01 -3.79 -2.98
C ALA A 33 -12.03 -4.22 -1.51
N ARG A 34 -11.67 -5.47 -1.24
CA ARG A 34 -11.47 -5.97 0.13
C ARG A 34 -10.15 -5.44 0.66
N VAL A 35 -10.21 -4.57 1.66
CA VAL A 35 -9.03 -3.92 2.25
C VAL A 35 -9.03 -4.06 3.77
N THR A 36 -7.88 -4.40 4.35
CA THR A 36 -7.65 -4.34 5.79
C THR A 36 -6.49 -3.38 6.09
N LEU A 37 -6.77 -2.36 6.88
CA LEU A 37 -5.75 -1.43 7.38
C LEU A 37 -5.08 -2.01 8.62
N ILE A 38 -3.75 -1.99 8.66
CA ILE A 38 -2.96 -2.48 9.79
C ILE A 38 -2.08 -1.36 10.29
N GLY A 39 -2.28 -0.96 11.55
CA GLY A 39 -1.56 0.19 12.09
C GLY A 39 -1.68 0.33 13.60
N ARG A 40 -1.33 1.49 14.12
CA ARG A 40 -1.36 1.75 15.56
C ARG A 40 -2.80 1.81 16.08
N PRO A 41 -3.09 1.28 17.29
CA PRO A 41 -4.43 1.24 17.86
C PRO A 41 -5.12 2.62 17.87
N VAL A 42 -4.38 3.69 18.14
CA VAL A 42 -4.92 5.05 18.17
C VAL A 42 -5.67 5.45 16.90
N HIS A 43 -5.29 4.91 15.75
CA HIS A 43 -6.00 5.13 14.48
C HIS A 43 -6.90 3.96 14.12
N MET A 44 -6.46 2.73 14.37
CA MET A 44 -7.21 1.53 13.93
C MET A 44 -8.50 1.33 14.72
N ASP A 45 -8.51 1.58 16.03
CA ASP A 45 -9.70 1.39 16.85
C ASP A 45 -10.89 2.30 16.45
N PRO A 46 -10.69 3.62 16.20
CA PRO A 46 -11.75 4.44 15.65
C PRO A 46 -12.20 4.00 14.25
N ILE A 47 -11.26 3.62 13.37
CA ILE A 47 -11.61 3.17 12.01
C ILE A 47 -12.44 1.88 12.06
N ALA A 48 -12.07 0.93 12.90
CA ALA A 48 -12.81 -0.33 13.04
C ALA A 48 -14.26 -0.13 13.52
N ARG A 49 -14.49 0.89 14.36
CA ARG A 49 -15.84 1.20 14.88
C ARG A 49 -16.68 2.04 13.93
N GLU A 50 -16.06 3.01 13.28
CA GLU A 50 -16.78 4.10 12.59
C GLU A 50 -16.48 4.17 11.10
N GLY A 51 -15.46 3.44 10.61
CA GLY A 51 -14.90 3.60 9.27
C GLY A 51 -13.85 4.71 9.19
N LEU A 52 -13.10 4.71 8.10
CA LEU A 52 -12.08 5.71 7.78
C LEU A 52 -12.74 6.97 7.23
N ARG A 53 -12.47 8.11 7.81
CA ARG A 53 -12.84 9.41 7.25
C ARG A 53 -11.75 9.90 6.30
N ILE A 54 -12.09 10.08 5.02
CA ILE A 54 -11.26 10.86 4.08
C ILE A 54 -11.85 12.26 3.99
N ASP A 55 -11.03 13.27 4.29
CA ASP A 55 -11.37 14.69 4.21
C ASP A 55 -10.49 15.34 3.14
N GLY A 56 -11.00 15.43 1.94
CA GLY A 56 -10.24 15.89 0.79
C GLY A 56 -11.08 16.57 -0.27
N LEU A 57 -10.38 17.18 -1.23
CA LEU A 57 -11.02 17.98 -2.30
C LEU A 57 -11.90 17.15 -3.24
N ARG A 58 -11.54 15.89 -3.48
CA ARG A 58 -12.27 15.01 -4.41
C ARG A 58 -13.17 14.02 -3.68
N VAL A 59 -12.77 13.58 -2.49
CA VAL A 59 -13.48 12.60 -1.67
C VAL A 59 -13.61 13.20 -0.28
N ASN A 60 -14.84 13.33 0.19
CA ASN A 60 -15.15 13.84 1.51
C ASN A 60 -16.24 12.97 2.13
N GLU A 61 -15.85 11.78 2.58
CA GLU A 61 -16.80 10.79 3.08
C GLU A 61 -16.17 9.84 4.11
N ARG A 62 -17.02 9.08 4.79
CA ARG A 62 -16.62 8.01 5.71
C ARG A 62 -16.77 6.66 5.01
N ILE A 63 -15.69 5.92 4.93
CA ILE A 63 -15.58 4.68 4.17
C ILE A 63 -15.57 3.51 5.15
N PRO A 64 -16.52 2.57 5.05
CA PRO A 64 -16.45 1.31 5.79
C PRO A 64 -15.22 0.52 5.34
N ILE A 65 -14.34 0.15 6.28
CA ILE A 65 -13.11 -0.56 5.99
C ILE A 65 -12.66 -1.35 7.22
N ALA A 66 -12.15 -2.56 7.02
CA ALA A 66 -11.57 -3.34 8.10
C ALA A 66 -10.26 -2.70 8.60
N ALA A 67 -10.08 -2.66 9.91
CA ALA A 67 -8.89 -2.11 10.53
C ALA A 67 -8.51 -2.90 11.78
N THR A 68 -7.22 -3.16 11.97
CA THR A 68 -6.68 -3.90 13.12
C THR A 68 -5.27 -3.43 13.47
N SER A 69 -4.85 -3.64 14.71
CA SER A 69 -3.46 -3.48 15.12
C SER A 69 -2.64 -4.78 15.05
N SER A 70 -3.28 -5.90 14.73
CA SER A 70 -2.67 -7.23 14.64
C SER A 70 -2.21 -7.55 13.21
N LEU A 71 -0.91 -7.76 13.02
CA LEU A 71 -0.37 -8.24 11.73
C LEU A 71 -0.93 -9.61 11.35
N GLN A 72 -1.05 -10.52 12.31
CA GLN A 72 -1.60 -11.86 12.08
C GLN A 72 -3.02 -11.81 11.53
N GLU A 73 -3.87 -11.00 12.13
CA GLU A 73 -5.25 -10.84 11.71
C GLU A 73 -5.35 -10.14 10.34
N GLY A 74 -4.65 -9.02 10.20
CA GLY A 74 -4.75 -8.18 8.99
C GLY A 74 -4.12 -8.78 7.74
N LEU A 75 -3.13 -9.67 7.88
CA LEU A 75 -2.47 -10.35 6.76
C LEU A 75 -3.13 -11.69 6.37
N ARG A 76 -4.11 -12.15 7.12
CA ARG A 76 -4.74 -13.46 6.93
C ARG A 76 -5.26 -13.68 5.51
N GLU A 77 -5.85 -12.68 4.90
CA GLU A 77 -6.42 -12.74 3.55
C GLU A 77 -5.69 -11.87 2.52
N GLY A 78 -4.62 -11.17 2.90
CA GLY A 78 -3.92 -10.23 2.03
C GLY A 78 -3.23 -10.91 0.84
N ASP A 79 -3.76 -10.77 -0.37
CA ASP A 79 -3.13 -11.20 -1.62
C ASP A 79 -2.06 -10.21 -2.05
N VAL A 80 -2.33 -8.93 -1.81
CA VAL A 80 -1.46 -7.81 -2.12
C VAL A 80 -1.24 -6.98 -0.86
N ILE A 81 0.01 -6.75 -0.50
CA ILE A 81 0.39 -5.88 0.61
C ILE A 81 0.81 -4.52 0.07
N LEU A 82 0.18 -3.46 0.56
CA LEU A 82 0.67 -2.10 0.44
C LEU A 82 1.55 -1.82 1.66
N PHE A 83 2.86 -1.81 1.47
CA PHE A 83 3.83 -1.59 2.54
C PHE A 83 4.12 -0.10 2.68
N CYS A 84 3.46 0.53 3.66
CA CYS A 84 3.38 1.99 3.84
C CYS A 84 4.09 2.48 5.11
N VAL A 85 4.98 1.68 5.69
CA VAL A 85 5.72 2.08 6.90
C VAL A 85 6.75 3.17 6.59
N LYS A 86 7.12 3.95 7.61
CA LYS A 86 8.22 4.92 7.45
C LYS A 86 9.52 4.17 7.15
N THR A 87 10.35 4.73 6.27
CA THR A 87 11.62 4.12 5.81
C THR A 87 12.52 3.63 6.95
N VAL A 88 12.55 4.34 8.08
CA VAL A 88 13.35 3.95 9.26
C VAL A 88 12.90 2.63 9.91
N ASN A 89 11.68 2.16 9.62
CA ASN A 89 11.11 0.94 10.18
C ASN A 89 11.02 -0.20 9.15
N THR A 90 11.63 -0.05 7.97
CA THR A 90 11.46 -0.99 6.85
C THR A 90 11.80 -2.43 7.24
N GLU A 91 13.01 -2.66 7.76
CA GLU A 91 13.48 -4.02 8.07
C GLU A 91 12.72 -4.63 9.25
N THR A 92 12.44 -3.84 10.29
CA THR A 92 11.69 -4.30 11.47
C THR A 92 10.29 -4.74 11.07
N ALA A 93 9.55 -3.89 10.38
CA ALA A 93 8.20 -4.22 9.94
C ALA A 93 8.17 -5.38 8.93
N ALA A 94 9.17 -5.48 8.05
CA ALA A 94 9.30 -6.61 7.14
C ALA A 94 9.48 -7.94 7.89
N ARG A 95 10.38 -7.99 8.90
CA ARG A 95 10.56 -9.19 9.73
C ARG A 95 9.32 -9.54 10.56
N GLU A 96 8.65 -8.54 11.12
CA GLU A 96 7.43 -8.75 11.91
C GLU A 96 6.28 -9.32 11.07
N MET A 97 6.14 -8.90 9.81
CA MET A 97 5.10 -9.43 8.93
C MET A 97 5.44 -10.79 8.31
N GLN A 98 6.73 -11.14 8.20
CA GLN A 98 7.21 -12.33 7.49
C GLN A 98 6.51 -13.64 7.89
N PRO A 99 6.26 -13.95 9.19
CA PRO A 99 5.61 -15.19 9.61
C PRO A 99 4.18 -15.36 9.09
N PHE A 100 3.54 -14.27 8.70
CA PHE A 100 2.13 -14.23 8.27
C PHE A 100 1.97 -14.12 6.75
N LEU A 101 3.08 -14.05 6.01
CA LEU A 101 3.06 -13.97 4.54
C LEU A 101 2.72 -15.31 3.91
N ARG A 102 1.78 -15.31 2.98
CA ARG A 102 1.53 -16.47 2.13
C ARG A 102 2.58 -16.55 1.01
N PRO A 103 2.86 -17.73 0.44
CA PRO A 103 3.87 -17.90 -0.61
C PRO A 103 3.67 -16.96 -1.81
N ASN A 104 2.43 -16.74 -2.22
CA ASN A 104 2.08 -15.95 -3.41
C ASN A 104 1.69 -14.49 -3.11
N THR A 105 1.81 -14.03 -1.87
CA THR A 105 1.52 -12.63 -1.53
C THR A 105 2.46 -11.69 -2.27
N ALA A 106 1.91 -10.73 -3.00
CA ALA A 106 2.67 -9.63 -3.60
C ALA A 106 2.89 -8.51 -2.59
N ILE A 107 4.07 -7.92 -2.57
CA ILE A 107 4.41 -6.78 -1.71
C ILE A 107 4.68 -5.58 -2.60
N LEU A 108 3.93 -4.50 -2.43
CA LEU A 108 4.19 -3.21 -3.07
C LEU A 108 4.75 -2.24 -2.02
N SER A 109 5.96 -1.75 -2.22
CA SER A 109 6.54 -0.74 -1.33
C SER A 109 6.04 0.65 -1.71
N PHE A 110 5.15 1.19 -0.89
CA PHE A 110 4.65 2.57 -1.01
C PHE A 110 5.52 3.54 -0.20
N GLN A 111 6.83 3.34 -0.29
CA GLN A 111 7.83 4.14 0.41
C GLN A 111 8.64 4.92 -0.62
N ASN A 112 8.79 6.22 -0.42
CA ASN A 112 9.69 7.03 -1.23
C ASN A 112 11.15 6.66 -0.92
N GLY A 113 12.01 6.69 -1.95
CA GLY A 113 13.41 6.26 -1.86
C GLY A 113 13.69 5.02 -2.70
N VAL A 114 14.92 4.87 -3.12
CA VAL A 114 15.35 3.88 -4.13
C VAL A 114 15.74 2.52 -3.55
N ASP A 115 16.04 2.46 -2.25
CA ASP A 115 16.64 1.31 -1.56
C ASP A 115 15.64 0.49 -0.72
N ASN A 116 14.41 0.97 -0.53
CA ASN A 116 13.46 0.32 0.37
C ASN A 116 13.14 -1.13 -0.02
N VAL A 117 13.02 -1.43 -1.31
CA VAL A 117 12.76 -2.79 -1.77
C VAL A 117 13.96 -3.70 -1.57
N ASP A 118 15.18 -3.19 -1.75
CA ASP A 118 16.42 -3.92 -1.45
C ASP A 118 16.52 -4.24 0.05
N ARG A 119 16.12 -3.31 0.91
CA ARG A 119 16.07 -3.49 2.38
C ARG A 119 15.03 -4.53 2.79
N ILE A 120 13.82 -4.52 2.16
CA ILE A 120 12.82 -5.58 2.37
C ILE A 120 13.40 -6.93 1.97
N HIS A 121 14.03 -7.02 0.78
CA HIS A 121 14.64 -8.26 0.30
C HIS A 121 15.74 -8.77 1.24
N ALA A 122 16.64 -7.90 1.66
CA ALA A 122 17.70 -8.26 2.60
C ALA A 122 17.16 -8.73 3.96
N ALA A 123 16.02 -8.18 4.40
CA ALA A 123 15.42 -8.52 5.69
C ALA A 123 14.69 -9.87 5.70
N ILE A 124 13.98 -10.23 4.61
CA ILE A 124 13.06 -11.38 4.58
C ILE A 124 13.15 -12.27 3.33
N GLY A 125 14.10 -12.01 2.42
CA GLY A 125 14.28 -12.80 1.19
C GLY A 125 13.15 -12.68 0.16
N ARG A 126 12.21 -11.72 0.32
CA ARG A 126 11.07 -11.52 -0.59
C ARG A 126 11.32 -10.32 -1.50
N HIS A 127 10.98 -10.46 -2.78
CA HIS A 127 11.01 -9.35 -3.70
C HIS A 127 9.75 -8.48 -3.53
N ALA A 128 9.95 -7.17 -3.38
CA ALA A 128 8.88 -6.21 -3.35
C ALA A 128 8.86 -5.39 -4.65
N ILE A 129 7.68 -4.97 -5.07
CA ILE A 129 7.48 -4.09 -6.22
C ILE A 129 7.60 -2.65 -5.73
N PRO A 130 8.54 -1.87 -6.25
CA PRO A 130 8.64 -0.45 -5.89
C PRO A 130 7.49 0.36 -6.49
N ALA A 131 6.99 1.33 -5.71
CA ALA A 131 6.02 2.31 -6.14
C ALA A 131 6.51 3.73 -5.83
N ALA A 132 6.57 4.58 -6.84
CA ALA A 132 6.73 6.01 -6.65
C ALA A 132 5.36 6.61 -6.33
N VAL A 133 5.25 7.18 -5.13
CA VAL A 133 3.99 7.64 -4.54
C VAL A 133 3.97 9.17 -4.53
N TYR A 134 2.99 9.74 -5.21
CA TYR A 134 2.79 11.19 -5.31
C TYR A 134 1.49 11.55 -4.61
N VAL A 135 1.53 11.81 -3.32
CA VAL A 135 0.35 12.12 -2.51
C VAL A 135 0.67 13.17 -1.44
N ALA A 136 -0.23 14.10 -1.27
CA ALA A 136 -0.24 15.02 -0.14
C ALA A 136 -1.38 14.62 0.80
N ALA A 137 -1.05 13.84 1.81
CA ALA A 137 -1.99 13.34 2.80
C ALA A 137 -1.42 13.43 4.21
N GLU A 138 -2.28 13.70 5.19
CA GLU A 138 -1.94 13.83 6.60
C GLU A 138 -3.03 13.21 7.49
N MET A 139 -2.62 12.55 8.58
CA MET A 139 -3.57 12.16 9.64
C MET A 139 -3.86 13.36 10.51
N THR A 140 -5.04 13.95 10.38
CA THR A 140 -5.46 15.15 11.13
C THR A 140 -6.09 14.83 12.47
N ALA A 141 -6.64 13.62 12.61
CA ALA A 141 -7.20 13.08 13.84
C ALA A 141 -7.17 11.54 13.83
N PRO A 142 -7.43 10.85 14.96
CA PRO A 142 -7.63 9.43 14.96
C PRO A 142 -8.73 9.00 13.97
N GLY A 143 -8.36 8.15 13.00
CA GLY A 143 -9.29 7.68 11.96
C GLY A 143 -9.68 8.70 10.88
N VAL A 144 -8.99 9.86 10.83
CA VAL A 144 -9.25 10.90 9.83
C VAL A 144 -7.99 11.20 9.04
N VAL A 145 -8.04 11.02 7.73
CA VAL A 145 -6.98 11.40 6.79
C VAL A 145 -7.44 12.58 5.93
N SER A 146 -6.66 13.66 5.94
CA SER A 146 -6.83 14.77 5.00
C SER A 146 -6.02 14.53 3.74
N HIS A 147 -6.60 14.83 2.58
CA HIS A 147 -5.94 14.71 1.28
C HIS A 147 -6.04 16.04 0.53
N THR A 148 -4.91 16.68 0.32
CA THR A 148 -4.83 18.06 -0.22
C THR A 148 -4.25 18.14 -1.62
N GLY A 149 -3.73 17.05 -2.18
CA GLY A 149 -3.23 17.08 -3.55
C GLY A 149 -2.58 15.80 -4.04
N ARG A 150 -2.63 15.63 -5.35
CA ARG A 150 -2.20 14.47 -6.12
C ARG A 150 -2.91 13.18 -5.65
N GLY A 151 -2.27 12.04 -5.65
CA GLY A 151 -2.85 10.74 -5.30
C GLY A 151 -2.55 9.70 -6.38
N ASP A 152 -1.52 9.95 -7.18
CA ASP A 152 -1.11 9.11 -8.30
C ASP A 152 0.08 8.21 -7.92
N LEU A 153 0.19 7.11 -8.64
CA LEU A 153 1.20 6.08 -8.46
C LEU A 153 1.98 5.83 -9.75
N VAL A 154 3.24 5.48 -9.64
CA VAL A 154 3.99 4.80 -10.68
C VAL A 154 4.52 3.51 -10.08
N ILE A 155 4.19 2.36 -10.66
CA ILE A 155 4.69 1.06 -10.24
C ILE A 155 5.59 0.47 -11.30
N GLY A 156 6.55 -0.36 -10.94
CA GLY A 156 7.45 -0.98 -11.90
C GLY A 156 8.23 -2.12 -11.27
N HIS A 157 8.80 -3.01 -12.09
CA HIS A 157 9.70 -4.02 -11.58
C HIS A 157 11.10 -3.45 -11.33
N ARG A 158 11.70 -3.82 -10.23
CA ARG A 158 13.11 -3.55 -9.95
C ARG A 158 13.98 -4.20 -11.02
N SER A 159 14.93 -3.46 -11.58
CA SER A 159 15.85 -3.99 -12.60
C SER A 159 16.62 -5.20 -12.08
N GLY A 160 16.70 -6.26 -12.88
CA GLY A 160 17.37 -7.51 -12.52
C GLY A 160 16.59 -8.44 -11.58
N TRP A 161 15.38 -8.06 -11.16
CA TRP A 161 14.54 -8.91 -10.31
C TRP A 161 13.49 -9.69 -11.11
N PRO A 162 12.97 -10.82 -10.54
CA PRO A 162 11.89 -11.59 -11.16
C PRO A 162 10.64 -10.74 -11.41
N ARG A 163 9.94 -11.04 -12.52
CA ARG A 163 8.70 -10.37 -12.92
C ARG A 163 7.49 -11.28 -12.67
N ASP A 164 7.39 -11.83 -11.47
CA ASP A 164 6.38 -12.83 -11.11
C ASP A 164 4.97 -12.25 -10.99
N VAL A 165 4.86 -10.94 -10.75
CA VAL A 165 3.58 -10.22 -10.61
C VAL A 165 3.27 -9.48 -11.90
N GLN A 166 2.05 -9.65 -12.40
CA GLN A 166 1.57 -8.90 -13.56
C GLN A 166 1.14 -7.51 -13.13
N LEU A 167 1.90 -6.48 -13.54
CA LEU A 167 1.62 -5.09 -13.14
C LEU A 167 0.44 -4.43 -13.87
N PRO A 168 0.16 -4.69 -15.17
CA PRO A 168 -0.96 -4.04 -15.84
C PRO A 168 -2.32 -4.34 -15.21
N PRO A 169 -2.69 -5.59 -14.85
CA PRO A 169 -3.93 -5.85 -14.13
C PRO A 169 -3.99 -5.17 -12.75
N LEU A 170 -2.86 -5.11 -12.05
CA LEU A 170 -2.78 -4.43 -10.76
C LEU A 170 -2.97 -2.91 -10.90
N ALA A 171 -2.35 -2.29 -11.93
CA ALA A 171 -2.55 -0.88 -12.25
C ALA A 171 -4.02 -0.58 -12.58
N ALA A 172 -4.70 -1.47 -13.33
CA ALA A 172 -6.11 -1.32 -13.65
C ALA A 172 -7.01 -1.33 -12.40
N ILE A 173 -6.64 -2.07 -11.35
CA ILE A 173 -7.38 -2.04 -10.08
C ILE A 173 -7.24 -0.67 -9.40
N PHE A 174 -6.03 -0.09 -9.37
CA PHE A 174 -5.83 1.25 -8.85
C PHE A 174 -6.59 2.30 -9.67
N GLU A 175 -6.54 2.23 -10.99
CA GLU A 175 -7.29 3.13 -11.89
C GLU A 175 -8.81 3.04 -11.63
N SER A 176 -9.36 1.83 -11.44
CA SER A 176 -10.78 1.65 -11.12
C SER A 176 -11.17 2.23 -9.77
N ALA A 177 -10.19 2.40 -8.87
CA ALA A 177 -10.36 3.06 -7.58
C ALA A 177 -10.09 4.58 -7.61
N GLU A 178 -10.07 5.17 -8.81
CA GLU A 178 -9.77 6.60 -9.02
C GLU A 178 -8.36 7.00 -8.52
N ILE A 179 -7.44 6.04 -8.52
CA ILE A 179 -6.02 6.24 -8.23
C ILE A 179 -5.25 6.15 -9.55
N PRO A 180 -4.86 7.26 -10.18
CA PRO A 180 -4.09 7.21 -11.41
C PRO A 180 -2.81 6.39 -11.21
N CYS A 181 -2.64 5.33 -11.99
CA CYS A 181 -1.54 4.39 -11.81
C CYS A 181 -0.87 4.05 -13.15
N ARG A 182 0.40 4.36 -13.27
CA ARG A 182 1.19 4.07 -14.46
C ARG A 182 2.21 2.97 -14.19
N VAL A 183 2.35 2.04 -15.13
CA VAL A 183 3.45 1.07 -15.13
C VAL A 183 4.67 1.68 -15.82
N SER A 184 5.86 1.53 -15.22
CA SER A 184 7.12 2.06 -15.73
C SER A 184 8.18 0.96 -15.82
N ASP A 185 8.89 0.93 -16.92
CA ASP A 185 10.08 0.08 -17.10
C ASP A 185 11.36 0.68 -16.50
N THR A 186 11.28 1.94 -16.04
CA THR A 186 12.39 2.68 -15.41
C THR A 186 11.97 3.25 -14.05
N ILE A 187 11.40 2.40 -13.20
CA ILE A 187 10.86 2.81 -11.90
C ILE A 187 11.89 3.47 -10.99
N GLU A 188 13.16 3.04 -11.06
CA GLU A 188 14.25 3.61 -10.27
C GLU A 188 14.42 5.11 -10.57
N THR A 189 14.28 5.50 -11.83
CA THR A 189 14.32 6.92 -12.21
C THR A 189 13.17 7.70 -11.58
N CYS A 190 11.95 7.12 -11.57
CA CYS A 190 10.80 7.76 -10.94
C CYS A 190 11.02 7.95 -9.43
N LEU A 191 11.59 6.96 -8.75
CA LEU A 191 11.89 7.02 -7.31
C LEU A 191 12.95 8.06 -6.96
N LEU A 192 13.97 8.24 -7.81
CA LEU A 192 14.99 9.28 -7.63
C LEU A 192 14.40 10.70 -7.67
N TYR A 193 13.39 10.93 -8.51
CA TYR A 193 12.71 12.21 -8.57
C TYR A 193 11.80 12.47 -7.37
N THR A 194 11.15 11.45 -6.82
CA THR A 194 10.33 11.61 -5.60
C THR A 194 11.15 11.97 -4.38
N SER A 195 12.38 11.46 -4.27
CA SER A 195 13.27 11.75 -3.15
C SER A 195 13.87 13.17 -3.16
N ARG A 196 13.74 13.90 -4.29
CA ARG A 196 14.21 15.30 -4.39
C ARG A 196 13.11 16.34 -4.12
N CYS A 197 11.87 15.91 -3.94
CA CYS A 197 10.71 16.79 -3.71
C CYS A 197 10.19 16.71 -2.26
N VAL A 198 10.99 16.20 -1.33
CA VAL A 198 10.70 16.17 0.11
C VAL A 198 11.66 17.08 0.84
#